data_dfc21c5d907590c588605d6fe710c046
#
_entry.id   dfc21c5d907590c588605d6fe710c046
#
_cell.length_a   1.000
_cell.length_b   1.000
_cell.length_c   1.000
_cell.angle_alpha   90.00
_cell.angle_beta   90.00
_cell.angle_gamma   90.00
#
_symmetry.space_group_name_H-M   'P 1'
#
loop_
_entity.id
_entity.type
_entity.pdbx_description
1 polymer ?
#
loop_
_entity_poly.entity_id
_entity_poly.type
_entity_poly.pdbx_seq_one_letter_code
_entity_poly.pdbx_strand_id
1 'polypeptide(L)'
;MKITAGLGSIDDYPRYVRAGADELFCGYVPFSWSEKYGTVLPLNRREVLNYNVQIGSFSELEILANMVQKYQKPVHLTFNSLYYRPEQYEEIARIIQQCRSIGFESYILADPALLVYLRKEKIDCEVHLSGDLGTVNSAMTEV
;
A
#
# COMPACT_ATOMS: atom_id res chain seq x y z
N MET A 1 4.68 3.43 -22.27
CA MET A 1 5.39 2.91 -21.08
C MET A 1 5.05 3.83 -19.92
N LYS A 2 4.65 3.29 -18.77
CA LYS A 2 4.40 4.08 -17.56
C LYS A 2 5.64 4.06 -16.66
N ILE A 3 5.94 5.19 -16.05
CA ILE A 3 7.02 5.33 -15.07
C ILE A 3 6.41 5.31 -13.68
N THR A 4 6.74 4.29 -12.89
CA THR A 4 6.28 4.13 -11.51
C THR A 4 7.42 4.43 -10.54
N ALA A 5 7.19 5.30 -9.55
CA ALA A 5 8.20 5.71 -8.59
C ALA A 5 7.76 5.44 -7.14
N GLY A 6 8.70 5.03 -6.31
CA GLY A 6 8.44 4.79 -4.89
C GLY A 6 8.69 6.03 -4.03
N LEU A 7 7.71 6.44 -3.25
CA LEU A 7 7.82 7.55 -2.30
C LEU A 7 8.52 7.10 -1.01
N GLY A 8 9.46 7.92 -0.56
CA GLY A 8 10.05 7.82 0.78
C GLY A 8 9.46 8.81 1.77
N SER A 9 8.90 9.90 1.24
CA SER A 9 8.28 11.00 1.96
C SER A 9 7.19 11.63 1.10
N ILE A 10 6.23 12.27 1.71
CA ILE A 10 5.19 13.02 0.97
C ILE A 10 5.79 14.17 0.15
N ASP A 11 6.91 14.74 0.58
CA ASP A 11 7.61 15.81 -0.15
C ASP A 11 8.18 15.37 -1.49
N ASP A 12 8.41 14.07 -1.68
CA ASP A 12 8.89 13.51 -2.94
C ASP A 12 7.81 13.51 -4.02
N TYR A 13 6.54 13.46 -3.62
CA TYR A 13 5.42 13.34 -4.57
C TYR A 13 5.44 14.45 -5.65
N PRO A 14 5.43 15.76 -5.32
CA PRO A 14 5.46 16.79 -6.35
C PRO A 14 6.77 16.82 -7.15
N ARG A 15 7.87 16.35 -6.58
CA ARG A 15 9.17 16.25 -7.29
C ARG A 15 9.13 15.18 -8.36
N TYR A 16 8.64 13.98 -8.01
CA TYR A 16 8.57 12.86 -8.94
C TYR A 16 7.52 13.09 -10.05
N VAL A 17 6.39 13.68 -9.71
CA VAL A 17 5.38 14.10 -10.71
C VAL A 17 5.99 15.07 -11.73
N ARG A 18 6.74 16.09 -11.28
CA ARG A 18 7.44 17.02 -12.18
C ARG A 18 8.54 16.36 -13.00
N ALA A 19 9.18 15.32 -12.46
CA ALA A 19 10.18 14.53 -13.17
C ALA A 19 9.60 13.55 -14.18
N GLY A 20 8.26 13.43 -14.27
CA GLY A 20 7.57 12.61 -15.26
C GLY A 20 7.09 11.26 -14.75
N ALA A 21 6.98 11.05 -13.44
CA ALA A 21 6.33 9.86 -12.91
C ALA A 21 4.84 9.83 -13.29
N ASP A 22 4.37 8.68 -13.77
CA ASP A 22 2.98 8.45 -14.14
C ASP A 22 2.17 7.91 -12.97
N GLU A 23 2.80 7.10 -12.14
CA GLU A 23 2.22 6.44 -10.99
C GLU A 23 3.24 6.41 -9.85
N LEU A 24 2.78 6.39 -8.62
CA LEU A 24 3.65 6.32 -7.46
C LEU A 24 3.17 5.23 -6.50
N PHE A 25 4.02 4.79 -5.60
CA PHE A 25 3.63 3.87 -4.54
C PHE A 25 4.34 4.20 -3.23
N CYS A 26 3.69 3.91 -2.11
CA CYS A 26 4.28 4.05 -0.79
C CYS A 26 3.66 3.08 0.21
N GLY A 27 4.37 2.84 1.31
CA GLY A 27 3.81 2.14 2.46
C GLY A 27 3.20 3.12 3.46
N TYR A 28 2.19 2.66 4.16
CA TYR A 28 1.63 3.31 5.33
C TYR A 28 1.65 2.33 6.50
N VAL A 29 2.19 2.75 7.64
CA VAL A 29 2.18 1.95 8.86
C VAL A 29 1.70 2.84 10.00
N PRO A 30 0.44 2.68 10.44
CA PRO A 30 -0.07 3.45 11.57
C PRO A 30 0.70 3.12 12.85
N PHE A 31 0.81 4.09 13.73
CA PHE A 31 1.53 3.92 15.01
C PHE A 31 0.98 2.74 15.82
N SER A 32 -0.33 2.53 15.83
CA SER A 32 -0.97 1.39 16.50
C SER A 32 -0.50 0.03 16.01
N TRP A 33 -0.19 -0.10 14.72
CA TRP A 33 0.42 -1.32 14.18
C TRP A 33 1.83 -1.51 14.72
N SER A 34 2.65 -0.47 14.69
CA SER A 34 4.04 -0.52 15.16
C SER A 34 4.12 -0.79 16.66
N GLU A 35 3.21 -0.23 17.46
CA GLU A 35 3.11 -0.48 18.89
C GLU A 35 2.76 -1.96 19.20
N LYS A 36 1.85 -2.54 18.41
CA LYS A 36 1.36 -3.90 18.64
C LYS A 36 2.28 -4.99 18.09
N TYR A 37 2.86 -4.78 16.91
CA TYR A 37 3.58 -5.80 16.16
C TYR A 37 5.08 -5.51 16.01
N GLY A 38 5.52 -4.30 16.29
CA GLY A 38 6.89 -3.86 16.11
C GLY A 38 7.36 -3.96 14.65
N THR A 39 8.66 -4.09 14.47
CA THR A 39 9.26 -4.30 13.14
C THR A 39 9.32 -5.77 12.73
N VAL A 40 8.96 -6.68 13.61
CA VAL A 40 9.05 -8.15 13.39
C VAL A 40 7.96 -8.63 12.42
N LEU A 41 6.82 -7.96 12.42
CA LEU A 41 5.70 -8.27 11.51
C LEU A 41 5.35 -7.00 10.71
N PRO A 42 6.17 -6.66 9.71
CA PRO A 42 5.98 -5.43 8.96
C PRO A 42 4.69 -5.48 8.12
N LEU A 43 3.98 -4.37 8.07
CA LEU A 43 2.78 -4.23 7.24
C LEU A 43 3.16 -4.21 5.76
N ASN A 44 4.33 -3.68 5.45
CA ASN A 44 4.92 -3.74 4.10
C ASN A 44 6.44 -3.92 4.19
N ARG A 45 7.07 -4.37 3.08
CA ARG A 45 8.48 -4.79 3.04
C ARG A 45 9.46 -3.72 2.55
N ARG A 46 9.01 -2.47 2.41
CA ARG A 46 9.91 -1.43 1.94
C ARG A 46 10.87 -1.02 3.05
N GLU A 47 12.09 -1.53 2.98
CA GLU A 47 13.19 -1.19 3.85
C GLU A 47 14.32 -0.52 3.06
N VAL A 48 14.92 0.53 3.62
CA VAL A 48 16.11 1.16 3.10
C VAL A 48 17.12 1.24 4.25
N LEU A 49 18.27 0.58 4.09
CA LEU A 49 19.36 0.59 5.08
C LEU A 49 18.89 0.23 6.51
N ASN A 50 18.06 -0.81 6.64
CA ASN A 50 17.45 -1.26 7.89
C ASN A 50 16.40 -0.28 8.50
N TYR A 51 15.98 0.74 7.77
CA TYR A 51 14.86 1.58 8.16
C TYR A 51 13.65 1.31 7.26
N ASN A 52 12.49 1.16 7.86
CA ASN A 52 11.23 1.15 7.14
C ASN A 52 10.92 2.56 6.63
N VAL A 53 10.99 2.76 5.33
CA VAL A 53 10.63 4.03 4.70
C VAL A 53 9.13 4.01 4.39
N GLN A 54 8.34 4.56 5.32
CA GLN A 54 6.89 4.46 5.30
C GLN A 54 6.28 5.77 5.80
N ILE A 55 5.08 6.05 5.32
CA ILE A 55 4.27 7.12 5.90
C ILE A 55 3.73 6.61 7.24
N GLY A 56 4.01 7.32 8.32
CA GLY A 56 3.69 6.89 9.68
C GLY A 56 2.43 7.52 10.26
N SER A 57 1.95 8.64 9.71
CA SER A 57 0.78 9.33 10.23
C SER A 57 -0.37 9.39 9.21
N PHE A 58 -1.59 9.32 9.72
CA PHE A 58 -2.79 9.45 8.88
C PHE A 58 -2.91 10.87 8.29
N SER A 59 -2.47 11.90 9.04
CA SER A 59 -2.45 13.29 8.55
C SER A 59 -1.52 13.48 7.34
N GLU A 60 -0.38 12.78 7.28
CA GLU A 60 0.46 12.79 6.06
C GLU A 60 -0.26 12.12 4.88
N LEU A 61 -1.01 11.04 5.11
CA LEU A 61 -1.83 10.45 4.05
C LEU A 61 -2.92 11.40 3.55
N GLU A 62 -3.58 12.15 4.44
CA GLU A 62 -4.57 13.17 4.03
C GLU A 62 -3.93 14.26 3.17
N ILE A 63 -2.74 14.72 3.53
CA ILE A 63 -1.97 15.68 2.71
C ILE A 63 -1.64 15.06 1.34
N LEU A 64 -1.17 13.81 1.32
CA LEU A 64 -0.86 13.10 0.08
C LEU A 64 -2.11 12.91 -0.79
N ALA A 65 -3.27 12.58 -0.21
CA ALA A 65 -4.54 12.47 -0.93
C ALA A 65 -4.92 13.79 -1.62
N ASN A 66 -4.75 14.92 -0.94
CA ASN A 66 -4.96 16.24 -1.52
C ASN A 66 -3.98 16.54 -2.68
N MET A 67 -2.73 16.09 -2.56
CA MET A 67 -1.76 16.20 -3.66
C MET A 67 -2.17 15.33 -4.85
N VAL A 68 -2.63 14.09 -4.61
CA VAL A 68 -3.15 13.20 -5.68
C VAL A 68 -4.30 13.84 -6.42
N GLN A 69 -5.26 14.44 -5.70
CA GLN A 69 -6.36 15.17 -6.32
C GLN A 69 -5.87 16.37 -7.16
N LYS A 70 -4.87 17.09 -6.68
CA LYS A 70 -4.33 18.28 -7.37
C LYS A 70 -3.55 17.91 -8.64
N TYR A 71 -2.68 16.92 -8.57
CA TYR A 71 -1.75 16.57 -9.64
C TYR A 71 -2.24 15.44 -10.53
N GLN A 72 -3.33 14.74 -10.15
CA GLN A 72 -3.95 13.66 -10.91
C GLN A 72 -2.99 12.51 -11.25
N LYS A 73 -2.04 12.21 -10.36
CA LYS A 73 -1.14 11.06 -10.46
C LYS A 73 -1.43 10.09 -9.31
N PRO A 74 -1.85 8.85 -9.62
CA PRO A 74 -2.26 7.89 -8.60
C PRO A 74 -1.11 7.45 -7.70
N VAL A 75 -1.45 7.15 -6.46
CA VAL A 75 -0.55 6.52 -5.48
C VAL A 75 -1.15 5.19 -5.05
N HIS A 76 -0.39 4.11 -5.20
CA HIS A 76 -0.75 2.78 -4.75
C HIS A 76 -0.17 2.54 -3.35
N LEU A 77 -1.01 2.21 -2.38
CA LEU A 77 -0.54 1.89 -1.03
C LEU A 77 -0.10 0.43 -0.95
N THR A 78 1.08 0.19 -0.37
CA THR A 78 1.64 -1.16 -0.29
C THR A 78 1.26 -1.85 1.02
N PHE A 79 0.70 -3.06 0.89
CA PHE A 79 0.51 -4.05 1.94
C PHE A 79 1.16 -5.35 1.44
N ASN A 80 2.47 -5.31 1.26
CA ASN A 80 3.20 -6.31 0.48
C ASN A 80 4.12 -7.21 1.30
N SER A 81 3.83 -7.44 2.58
CA SER A 81 4.39 -8.59 3.28
C SER A 81 3.92 -9.88 2.63
N LEU A 82 4.80 -10.88 2.55
CA LEU A 82 4.52 -12.13 1.85
C LEU A 82 3.43 -12.98 2.51
N TYR A 83 3.21 -12.76 3.79
CA TYR A 83 2.15 -13.39 4.56
C TYR A 83 1.81 -12.52 5.77
N TYR A 84 0.58 -12.66 6.24
CA TYR A 84 0.10 -12.10 7.49
C TYR A 84 -0.51 -13.22 8.34
N ARG A 85 -0.58 -13.01 9.65
CA ARG A 85 -1.31 -13.92 10.53
C ARG A 85 -2.82 -13.71 10.39
N PRO A 86 -3.64 -14.74 10.58
CA PRO A 86 -5.10 -14.63 10.47
C PRO A 86 -5.70 -13.48 11.30
N GLU A 87 -5.18 -13.27 12.50
CA GLU A 87 -5.63 -12.20 13.41
C GLU A 87 -5.31 -10.78 12.92
N GLN A 88 -4.42 -10.64 11.92
CA GLN A 88 -4.04 -9.35 11.36
C GLN A 88 -4.96 -8.90 10.21
N TYR A 89 -5.65 -9.83 9.56
CA TYR A 89 -6.46 -9.51 8.37
C TYR A 89 -7.56 -8.50 8.66
N GLU A 90 -8.26 -8.63 9.79
CA GLU A 90 -9.31 -7.67 10.18
C GLU A 90 -8.73 -6.27 10.40
N GLU A 91 -7.57 -6.17 11.02
CA GLU A 91 -6.91 -4.89 11.26
C GLU A 91 -6.42 -4.25 9.96
N ILE A 92 -5.82 -5.05 9.05
CA ILE A 92 -5.42 -4.59 7.71
C ILE A 92 -6.64 -4.10 6.93
N ALA A 93 -7.74 -4.84 6.97
CA ALA A 93 -8.99 -4.44 6.32
C ALA A 93 -9.51 -3.10 6.84
N ARG A 94 -9.46 -2.86 8.15
CA ARG A 94 -9.81 -1.56 8.74
C ARG A 94 -8.89 -0.42 8.28
N ILE A 95 -7.58 -0.67 8.22
CA ILE A 95 -6.61 0.31 7.72
C ILE A 95 -6.91 0.64 6.24
N ILE A 96 -7.16 -0.36 5.40
CA ILE A 96 -7.54 -0.16 4.00
C ILE A 96 -8.83 0.67 3.90
N GLN A 97 -9.86 0.37 4.69
CA GLN A 97 -11.11 1.14 4.69
C GLN A 97 -10.87 2.60 5.10
N GLN A 98 -10.01 2.87 6.09
CA GLN A 98 -9.62 4.23 6.47
C GLN A 98 -8.90 4.95 5.32
N CYS A 99 -7.95 4.29 4.64
CA CYS A 99 -7.27 4.87 3.49
C CYS A 99 -8.25 5.15 2.34
N ARG A 100 -9.23 4.27 2.11
CA ARG A 100 -10.28 4.48 1.11
C ARG A 100 -11.15 5.70 1.42
N SER A 101 -11.45 5.95 2.69
CA SER A 101 -12.30 7.09 3.09
C SER A 101 -11.68 8.45 2.73
N ILE A 102 -10.38 8.50 2.46
CA ILE A 102 -9.67 9.72 2.01
C ILE A 102 -9.23 9.65 0.54
N GLY A 103 -9.64 8.62 -0.21
CA GLY A 103 -9.51 8.56 -1.67
C GLY A 103 -8.40 7.65 -2.19
N PHE A 104 -7.78 6.80 -1.38
CA PHE A 104 -6.87 5.77 -1.87
C PHE A 104 -7.65 4.50 -2.23
N GLU A 105 -7.75 4.19 -3.51
CA GLU A 105 -8.54 3.06 -4.01
C GLU A 105 -7.69 1.88 -4.51
N SER A 106 -6.36 2.04 -4.61
CA SER A 106 -5.46 1.07 -5.22
C SER A 106 -4.36 0.62 -4.25
N TYR A 107 -4.18 -0.71 -4.18
CA TYR A 107 -3.31 -1.37 -3.19
C TYR A 107 -2.41 -2.40 -3.85
N ILE A 108 -1.14 -2.48 -3.42
CA ILE A 108 -0.20 -3.52 -3.86
C ILE A 108 -0.11 -4.57 -2.76
N LEU A 109 -0.54 -5.80 -3.08
CA LEU A 109 -0.56 -6.94 -2.16
C LEU A 109 0.44 -8.00 -2.58
N ALA A 110 0.98 -8.76 -1.62
CA ALA A 110 1.82 -9.93 -1.85
C ALA A 110 1.31 -11.20 -1.15
N ASP A 111 0.36 -11.09 -0.24
CA ASP A 111 -0.29 -12.22 0.43
C ASP A 111 -1.61 -12.54 -0.28
N PRO A 112 -1.72 -13.71 -0.97
CA PRO A 112 -2.96 -14.09 -1.64
C PRO A 112 -4.10 -14.36 -0.66
N ALA A 113 -3.80 -14.77 0.58
CA ALA A 113 -4.83 -14.99 1.58
C ALA A 113 -5.46 -13.66 2.05
N LEU A 114 -4.68 -12.58 2.09
CA LEU A 114 -5.23 -11.24 2.32
C LEU A 114 -6.19 -10.83 1.19
N LEU A 115 -5.82 -11.07 -0.08
CA LEU A 115 -6.71 -10.78 -1.21
C LEU A 115 -8.04 -11.52 -1.07
N VAL A 116 -8.00 -12.83 -0.81
CA VAL A 116 -9.21 -13.65 -0.61
C VAL A 116 -10.04 -13.12 0.56
N TYR A 117 -9.38 -12.74 1.66
CA TYR A 117 -10.05 -12.15 2.82
C TYR A 117 -10.77 -10.84 2.46
N LEU A 118 -10.11 -9.90 1.77
CA LEU A 118 -10.71 -8.64 1.35
C LEU A 118 -11.94 -8.85 0.45
N ARG A 119 -11.87 -9.80 -0.49
CA ARG A 119 -13.02 -10.14 -1.36
C ARG A 119 -14.18 -10.74 -0.56
N LYS A 120 -13.89 -11.63 0.38
CA LYS A 120 -14.91 -12.22 1.29
C LYS A 120 -15.60 -11.15 2.13
N GLU A 121 -14.85 -10.20 2.66
CA GLU A 121 -15.37 -9.07 3.44
C GLU A 121 -16.00 -7.97 2.55
N LYS A 122 -16.06 -8.18 1.22
CA LYS A 122 -16.65 -7.24 0.23
C LYS A 122 -15.98 -5.86 0.26
N ILE A 123 -14.69 -5.82 0.53
CA ILE A 123 -13.89 -4.60 0.44
C ILE A 123 -13.50 -4.44 -1.04
N ASP A 124 -14.25 -3.57 -1.72
CA ASP A 124 -14.02 -3.27 -3.14
C ASP A 124 -12.87 -2.28 -3.27
N CYS A 125 -11.75 -2.73 -3.86
CA CYS A 125 -10.56 -1.92 -4.12
C CYS A 125 -9.79 -2.51 -5.30
N GLU A 126 -9.04 -1.65 -6.00
CA GLU A 126 -8.12 -2.10 -7.03
C GLU A 126 -6.90 -2.77 -6.37
N VAL A 127 -6.55 -3.95 -6.85
CA VAL A 127 -5.42 -4.71 -6.31
C VAL A 127 -4.39 -4.98 -7.41
N HIS A 128 -3.16 -4.56 -7.13
CA HIS A 128 -1.98 -4.92 -7.90
C HIS A 128 -1.25 -6.04 -7.16
N LEU A 129 -1.02 -7.16 -7.82
CA LEU A 129 -0.23 -8.25 -7.24
C LEU A 129 1.25 -7.90 -7.34
N SER A 130 1.94 -7.97 -6.21
CA SER A 130 3.40 -7.80 -6.16
C SER A 130 4.09 -8.89 -6.97
N GLY A 131 5.16 -8.52 -7.70
CA GLY A 131 5.99 -9.47 -8.42
C GLY A 131 6.62 -10.57 -7.54
N ASP A 132 6.71 -10.34 -6.25
CA ASP A 132 7.19 -11.32 -5.27
C ASP A 132 6.20 -12.46 -5.00
N LEU A 133 4.96 -12.34 -5.45
CA LEU A 133 3.93 -13.37 -5.29
C LEU A 133 4.20 -14.63 -6.14
N GLY A 134 5.08 -14.54 -7.14
CA GLY A 134 5.40 -15.66 -8.01
C GLY A 134 4.22 -16.09 -8.90
N THR A 135 3.36 -15.16 -9.30
CA THR A 135 2.25 -15.39 -10.23
C THR A 135 2.79 -15.89 -11.57
N VAL A 136 2.55 -17.16 -11.89
CA VAL A 136 3.19 -17.83 -13.04
C VAL A 136 2.23 -18.20 -14.16
N ASN A 137 0.92 -18.09 -13.95
CA ASN A 137 -0.11 -18.39 -14.96
C ASN A 137 -1.42 -17.65 -14.70
N SER A 138 -2.32 -17.67 -15.69
CA SER A 138 -3.61 -16.98 -15.63
C SER A 138 -4.53 -17.48 -14.51
N ALA A 139 -4.50 -18.78 -14.21
CA ALA A 139 -5.34 -19.35 -13.15
C ALA A 139 -5.03 -18.76 -11.76
N MET A 140 -3.81 -18.28 -11.53
CA MET A 140 -3.44 -17.60 -10.29
C MET A 140 -3.95 -16.15 -10.22
N THR A 141 -4.47 -15.60 -11.30
CA THR A 141 -4.99 -14.24 -11.37
C THR A 141 -6.52 -14.18 -11.44
N GLU A 142 -7.19 -15.34 -11.51
CA GLU A 142 -8.65 -15.48 -11.56
C GLU A 142 -9.26 -15.57 -10.15
N VAL A 143 -8.92 -14.63 -9.25
CA VAL A 143 -9.41 -14.63 -7.86
C VAL A 143 -10.35 -13.45 -7.61
#